data_e0a199edfedbcedfb17daa85ab5f6fc6
#
_entry.id   e0a199edfedbcedfb17daa85ab5f6fc6
#
_cell.length_a   1.000
_cell.length_b   1.000
_cell.length_c   1.000
_cell.angle_alpha   90.00
_cell.angle_beta   90.00
_cell.angle_gamma   90.00
#
_symmetry.space_group_name_H-M   'P 1'
#
loop_
_entity.id
_entity.type
_entity.pdbx_description
1 polymer ?
#
loop_
_entity_poly.entity_id
_entity_poly.type
_entity_poly.pdbx_seq_one_letter_code
_entity_poly.pdbx_strand_id
1 'polypeptide(L)'
;MIKRLLKSVREFKKDALLTPFFVVLEVVMEVIIPMVMALLIDKGIDGQDMAAIWKYGIILVLCAMLALVFGAAAGTFAARASTGFARNLRHDMYYNVQNFSFSNIDKFSTGSIVTRLTTDVTNVQNAFQMCTRIAVRCPVMLVFALFMAMRINSRMALVFLAVLPILAIGMGILMKVVGPVFERAFKIYDRMNTVVQENVRGIRVVKTYVREDHETEKFEGVSGMLYRTFSKAQKTMAGVMPLMQFCMYACMLLISWFGARLIVGGSMTTGELTSMFSYAMQILMSLMMVAMVFVMITMAKASAERVAEILDEQPDLHNPANPIHEVKDGAIEFDDVSFSYKGDERKLALKNVSLHIKAGQTVGILGGTGSAKSTLVQLIPRLYDTTHGTVKVGGVDVRDYDIEALRDQVAMVLQKNVLFSGTIKENLRWGDENASDEELERVCRLAQADEFIQQMPDQYDTHIEQGGSNVSGGQKQRLCIARALLKKPKILILDDSTSAVDTKTDALIRKAFAEEIPDTTKIIIAQRVSSVQDADQIVILDGGTVQAVGTHDELLAANTIYQEIYNQQNRKGGEE
;
A
#
# COMPACT_ATOMS: atom_id res chain seq x y z
N MET A 1 -10.48 11.02 9.67
CA MET A 1 -10.42 10.19 8.47
C MET A 1 -11.15 10.81 7.28
N ILE A 2 -12.51 10.80 7.17
CA ILE A 2 -13.26 11.25 5.96
C ILE A 2 -12.87 12.66 5.53
N LYS A 3 -12.85 13.64 6.45
CA LYS A 3 -12.43 15.02 6.14
C LYS A 3 -11.01 15.09 5.57
N ARG A 4 -10.11 14.19 5.99
CA ARG A 4 -8.73 14.13 5.49
C ARG A 4 -8.72 13.65 4.04
N LEU A 5 -9.39 12.53 3.76
CA LEU A 5 -9.49 11.98 2.41
C LEU A 5 -10.14 12.97 1.44
N LEU A 6 -11.23 13.62 1.85
CA LEU A 6 -11.92 14.60 1.00
C LEU A 6 -11.07 15.83 0.64
N LYS A 7 -9.99 16.14 1.37
CA LYS A 7 -9.04 17.19 0.95
C LYS A 7 -8.38 16.86 -0.39
N SER A 8 -8.18 15.60 -0.71
CA SER A 8 -7.57 15.15 -1.98
C SER A 8 -8.53 15.21 -3.18
N VAL A 9 -9.78 15.62 -3.00
CA VAL A 9 -10.70 15.90 -4.14
C VAL A 9 -10.24 17.11 -4.95
N ARG A 10 -9.66 18.13 -4.33
CA ARG A 10 -9.02 19.32 -4.94
C ARG A 10 -9.78 19.88 -6.15
N GLU A 11 -9.16 19.84 -7.34
CA GLU A 11 -9.70 20.35 -8.61
C GLU A 11 -10.99 19.67 -9.06
N PHE A 12 -11.26 18.44 -8.62
CA PHE A 12 -12.44 17.64 -9.00
C PHE A 12 -13.70 17.95 -8.16
N LYS A 13 -13.67 18.97 -7.29
CA LYS A 13 -14.85 19.38 -6.49
C LYS A 13 -16.05 19.75 -7.35
N LYS A 14 -15.82 20.41 -8.50
CA LYS A 14 -16.88 20.78 -9.44
C LYS A 14 -17.56 19.52 -10.00
N ASP A 15 -16.79 18.54 -10.46
CA ASP A 15 -17.32 17.29 -11.00
C ASP A 15 -18.06 16.49 -9.92
N ALA A 16 -17.54 16.47 -8.68
CA ALA A 16 -18.18 15.82 -7.55
C ALA A 16 -19.51 16.46 -7.16
N LEU A 17 -19.71 17.77 -7.36
CA LEU A 17 -20.97 18.48 -7.11
C LEU A 17 -21.92 18.39 -8.30
N LEU A 18 -21.43 18.38 -9.53
CA LEU A 18 -22.24 18.23 -10.73
C LEU A 18 -22.86 16.83 -10.83
N THR A 19 -22.18 15.80 -10.32
CA THR A 19 -22.70 14.43 -10.30
C THR A 19 -24.09 14.35 -9.64
N PRO A 20 -24.28 14.70 -8.34
CA PRO A 20 -25.59 14.64 -7.71
C PRO A 20 -26.62 15.57 -8.38
N PHE A 21 -26.21 16.71 -8.93
CA PHE A 21 -27.10 17.60 -9.66
C PHE A 21 -27.72 16.91 -10.88
N PHE A 22 -26.90 16.31 -11.75
CA PHE A 22 -27.40 15.59 -12.93
C PHE A 22 -28.15 14.32 -12.55
N VAL A 23 -27.77 13.64 -11.46
CA VAL A 23 -28.52 12.49 -10.92
C VAL A 23 -29.95 12.90 -10.52
N VAL A 24 -30.13 14.05 -9.87
CA VAL A 24 -31.48 14.54 -9.52
C VAL A 24 -32.30 14.83 -10.77
N LEU A 25 -31.69 15.46 -11.80
CA LEU A 25 -32.39 15.71 -13.08
C LEU A 25 -32.78 14.42 -13.80
N GLU A 26 -31.89 13.44 -13.81
CA GLU A 26 -32.13 12.09 -14.37
C GLU A 26 -33.34 11.46 -13.67
N VAL A 27 -33.34 11.44 -12.32
CA VAL A 27 -34.45 10.88 -11.51
C VAL A 27 -35.75 11.59 -11.75
N VAL A 28 -35.75 12.92 -11.87
CA VAL A 28 -36.96 13.70 -12.17
C VAL A 28 -37.56 13.27 -13.51
N MET A 29 -36.73 13.11 -14.55
CA MET A 29 -37.23 12.66 -15.86
C MET A 29 -37.78 11.22 -15.79
N GLU A 30 -37.06 10.30 -15.10
CA GLU A 30 -37.52 8.93 -14.93
C GLU A 30 -38.85 8.81 -14.17
N VAL A 31 -39.09 9.67 -13.18
CA VAL A 31 -40.35 9.68 -12.40
C VAL A 31 -41.50 10.30 -13.18
N ILE A 32 -41.24 11.21 -14.13
CA ILE A 32 -42.26 11.80 -15.01
C ILE A 32 -42.75 10.79 -16.06
N ILE A 33 -41.91 9.87 -16.54
CA ILE A 33 -42.26 8.91 -17.58
C ILE A 33 -43.52 8.09 -17.27
N PRO A 34 -43.70 7.45 -16.09
CA PRO A 34 -44.95 6.75 -15.76
C PRO A 34 -46.19 7.64 -15.77
N MET A 35 -46.06 8.89 -15.32
CA MET A 35 -47.17 9.83 -15.33
C MET A 35 -47.60 10.18 -16.75
N VAL A 36 -46.65 10.44 -17.66
CA VAL A 36 -46.98 10.72 -19.09
C VAL A 36 -47.55 9.49 -19.75
N MET A 37 -47.06 8.28 -19.37
CA MET A 37 -47.61 7.00 -19.86
C MET A 37 -49.10 6.85 -19.45
N ALA A 38 -49.46 7.23 -18.21
CA ALA A 38 -50.88 7.27 -17.78
C ALA A 38 -51.72 8.16 -18.70
N LEU A 39 -51.23 9.37 -18.98
CA LEU A 39 -51.94 10.29 -19.88
C LEU A 39 -52.06 9.75 -21.32
N LEU A 40 -51.07 9.02 -21.80
CA LEU A 40 -51.11 8.36 -23.11
C LEU A 40 -52.17 7.26 -23.14
N ILE A 41 -52.28 6.46 -22.08
CA ILE A 41 -53.27 5.38 -21.96
C ILE A 41 -54.69 6.00 -21.86
N ASP A 42 -54.91 6.90 -20.90
CA ASP A 42 -56.22 7.42 -20.59
C ASP A 42 -56.78 8.29 -21.71
N LYS A 43 -56.00 9.21 -22.26
CA LYS A 43 -56.46 10.17 -23.28
C LYS A 43 -56.23 9.68 -24.72
N GLY A 44 -55.22 8.83 -24.92
CA GLY A 44 -54.91 8.31 -26.25
C GLY A 44 -55.63 7.02 -26.56
N ILE A 45 -55.38 5.97 -25.73
CA ILE A 45 -55.89 4.62 -25.99
C ILE A 45 -57.37 4.55 -25.59
N ASP A 46 -57.71 4.85 -24.33
CA ASP A 46 -59.08 4.76 -23.86
C ASP A 46 -59.97 5.85 -24.48
N GLY A 47 -59.38 7.05 -24.74
CA GLY A 47 -60.03 8.14 -25.46
C GLY A 47 -60.11 7.95 -26.97
N GLN A 48 -59.50 6.92 -27.55
CA GLN A 48 -59.44 6.65 -29.02
C GLN A 48 -58.94 7.85 -29.84
N ASP A 49 -58.05 8.67 -29.24
CA ASP A 49 -57.51 9.89 -29.89
C ASP A 49 -56.10 9.70 -30.36
N MET A 50 -55.91 9.52 -31.66
CA MET A 50 -54.58 9.36 -32.30
C MET A 50 -53.70 10.59 -32.12
N ALA A 51 -54.29 11.81 -32.06
CA ALA A 51 -53.50 13.02 -31.86
C ALA A 51 -52.91 13.06 -30.44
N ALA A 52 -53.66 12.61 -29.44
CA ALA A 52 -53.18 12.45 -28.07
C ALA A 52 -52.07 11.40 -28.01
N ILE A 53 -52.20 10.28 -28.71
CA ILE A 53 -51.14 9.23 -28.76
C ILE A 53 -49.82 9.80 -29.31
N TRP A 54 -49.87 10.50 -30.46
CA TRP A 54 -48.69 11.16 -31.01
C TRP A 54 -48.09 12.20 -30.05
N LYS A 55 -48.92 13.06 -29.46
CA LYS A 55 -48.47 14.08 -28.53
C LYS A 55 -47.76 13.50 -27.32
N TYR A 56 -48.37 12.57 -26.61
CA TYR A 56 -47.77 11.98 -25.37
C TYR A 56 -46.62 11.00 -25.73
N GLY A 57 -46.70 10.33 -26.89
CA GLY A 57 -45.59 9.49 -27.40
C GLY A 57 -44.32 10.30 -27.63
N ILE A 58 -44.44 11.46 -28.32
CA ILE A 58 -43.30 12.39 -28.53
C ILE A 58 -42.74 12.87 -27.17
N ILE A 59 -43.61 13.24 -26.22
CA ILE A 59 -43.19 13.68 -24.87
C ILE A 59 -42.43 12.57 -24.14
N LEU A 60 -42.90 11.31 -24.22
CA LEU A 60 -42.19 10.16 -23.64
C LEU A 60 -40.79 9.97 -24.22
N VAL A 61 -40.68 10.07 -25.57
CA VAL A 61 -39.38 9.98 -26.25
C VAL A 61 -38.43 11.11 -25.78
N LEU A 62 -38.98 12.35 -25.69
CA LEU A 62 -38.17 13.48 -25.20
C LEU A 62 -37.74 13.30 -23.74
N CYS A 63 -38.63 12.84 -22.85
CA CYS A 63 -38.27 12.54 -21.47
C CYS A 63 -37.18 11.44 -21.38
N ALA A 64 -37.32 10.38 -22.17
CA ALA A 64 -36.33 9.29 -22.22
C ALA A 64 -34.97 9.78 -22.74
N MET A 65 -34.97 10.61 -23.77
CA MET A 65 -33.73 11.22 -24.30
C MET A 65 -33.07 12.15 -23.29
N LEU A 66 -33.87 12.98 -22.59
CA LEU A 66 -33.35 13.85 -21.53
C LEU A 66 -32.78 13.03 -20.33
N ALA A 67 -33.49 11.98 -19.92
CA ALA A 67 -32.99 11.06 -18.88
C ALA A 67 -31.67 10.42 -19.30
N LEU A 68 -31.53 9.98 -20.56
CA LEU A 68 -30.29 9.44 -21.12
C LEU A 68 -29.16 10.48 -21.05
N VAL A 69 -29.40 11.70 -21.49
CA VAL A 69 -28.38 12.77 -21.51
C VAL A 69 -27.94 13.10 -20.07
N PHE A 70 -28.90 13.27 -19.13
CA PHE A 70 -28.57 13.55 -17.75
C PHE A 70 -27.84 12.38 -17.06
N GLY A 71 -28.26 11.14 -17.33
CA GLY A 71 -27.61 9.94 -16.83
C GLY A 71 -26.18 9.76 -17.36
N ALA A 72 -25.96 10.04 -18.65
CA ALA A 72 -24.64 10.04 -19.27
C ALA A 72 -23.73 11.14 -18.69
N ALA A 73 -24.27 12.36 -18.51
CA ALA A 73 -23.57 13.46 -17.86
C ALA A 73 -23.20 13.10 -16.40
N ALA A 74 -24.15 12.61 -15.61
CA ALA A 74 -23.92 12.16 -14.23
C ALA A 74 -22.84 11.08 -14.16
N GLY A 75 -22.88 10.11 -15.08
CA GLY A 75 -21.88 9.04 -15.21
C GLY A 75 -20.47 9.58 -15.51
N THR A 76 -20.39 10.52 -16.45
CA THR A 76 -19.13 11.14 -16.87
C THR A 76 -18.50 11.96 -15.73
N PHE A 77 -19.29 12.81 -15.06
CA PHE A 77 -18.81 13.60 -13.93
C PHE A 77 -18.43 12.71 -12.74
N ALA A 78 -19.22 11.67 -12.44
CA ALA A 78 -18.89 10.70 -11.39
C ALA A 78 -17.58 9.97 -11.66
N ALA A 79 -17.35 9.53 -12.90
CA ALA A 79 -16.13 8.86 -13.31
C ALA A 79 -14.92 9.81 -13.17
N ARG A 80 -15.01 11.04 -13.70
CA ARG A 80 -13.94 12.04 -13.59
C ARG A 80 -13.63 12.38 -12.14
N ALA A 81 -14.65 12.61 -11.31
CA ALA A 81 -14.49 12.95 -9.90
C ALA A 81 -13.82 11.80 -9.13
N SER A 82 -14.27 10.55 -9.33
CA SER A 82 -13.76 9.40 -8.58
C SER A 82 -12.34 9.00 -9.01
N THR A 83 -12.06 8.99 -10.33
CA THR A 83 -10.71 8.65 -10.82
C THR A 83 -9.71 9.76 -10.50
N GLY A 84 -10.13 11.03 -10.61
CA GLY A 84 -9.30 12.17 -10.23
C GLY A 84 -9.00 12.19 -8.73
N PHE A 85 -9.99 11.91 -7.89
CA PHE A 85 -9.81 11.74 -6.46
C PHE A 85 -8.80 10.63 -6.14
N ALA A 86 -8.92 9.45 -6.79
CA ALA A 86 -7.98 8.35 -6.61
C ALA A 86 -6.56 8.68 -7.08
N ARG A 87 -6.43 9.42 -8.20
CA ARG A 87 -5.13 9.92 -8.67
C ARG A 87 -4.47 10.79 -7.59
N ASN A 88 -5.20 11.74 -7.03
CA ASN A 88 -4.67 12.64 -6.02
C ASN A 88 -4.34 11.90 -4.72
N LEU A 89 -5.14 10.90 -4.30
CA LEU A 89 -4.82 10.05 -3.15
C LEU A 89 -3.50 9.30 -3.36
N ARG A 90 -3.32 8.65 -4.53
CA ARG A 90 -2.07 7.94 -4.85
C ARG A 90 -0.88 8.89 -4.86
N HIS A 91 -1.03 10.06 -5.44
CA HIS A 91 -0.02 11.10 -5.44
C HIS A 91 0.36 11.49 -4.00
N ASP A 92 -0.64 11.87 -3.19
CA ASP A 92 -0.39 12.33 -1.83
C ASP A 92 0.26 11.24 -0.96
N MET A 93 -0.21 10.00 -1.08
CA MET A 93 0.38 8.86 -0.38
C MET A 93 1.81 8.57 -0.84
N TYR A 94 2.05 8.56 -2.15
CA TYR A 94 3.38 8.28 -2.70
C TYR A 94 4.40 9.32 -2.25
N TYR A 95 4.04 10.61 -2.34
CA TYR A 95 4.91 11.69 -1.87
C TYR A 95 5.16 11.62 -0.36
N ASN A 96 4.15 11.24 0.43
CA ASN A 96 4.34 11.08 1.87
C ASN A 96 5.29 9.91 2.18
N VAL A 97 5.15 8.78 1.47
CA VAL A 97 6.06 7.62 1.61
C VAL A 97 7.50 7.96 1.23
N GLN A 98 7.72 8.84 0.22
CA GLN A 98 9.08 9.28 -0.13
C GLN A 98 9.74 10.11 0.99
N ASN A 99 8.94 10.79 1.81
CA ASN A 99 9.43 11.58 2.95
C ASN A 99 9.57 10.76 4.25
N PHE A 100 9.19 9.47 4.25
CA PHE A 100 9.29 8.63 5.44
C PHE A 100 10.75 8.43 5.86
N SER A 101 10.96 8.47 7.17
CA SER A 101 12.19 7.98 7.79
C SER A 101 12.20 6.45 7.83
N PHE A 102 13.33 5.85 8.17
CA PHE A 102 13.46 4.40 8.27
C PHE A 102 12.53 3.81 9.32
N SER A 103 12.33 4.48 10.45
CA SER A 103 11.37 4.08 11.50
C SER A 103 9.92 3.99 10.97
N ASN A 104 9.48 4.92 10.11
CA ASN A 104 8.17 4.84 9.47
C ASN A 104 8.10 3.66 8.49
N ILE A 105 9.17 3.40 7.71
CA ILE A 105 9.24 2.26 6.77
C ILE A 105 9.20 0.94 7.52
N ASP A 106 9.87 0.84 8.68
CA ASP A 106 9.83 -0.36 9.52
C ASP A 106 8.45 -0.64 10.11
N LYS A 107 7.65 0.41 10.35
CA LYS A 107 6.26 0.30 10.80
C LYS A 107 5.35 -0.33 9.75
N PHE A 108 5.60 -0.04 8.46
CA PHE A 108 4.82 -0.52 7.34
C PHE A 108 5.62 -1.51 6.49
N SER A 109 5.13 -2.73 6.29
CA SER A 109 5.75 -3.62 5.32
C SER A 109 5.58 -3.09 3.89
N THR A 110 6.58 -3.28 3.02
CA THR A 110 6.53 -2.87 1.61
C THR A 110 5.27 -3.39 0.90
N GLY A 111 4.91 -4.66 1.11
CA GLY A 111 3.68 -5.24 0.55
C GLY A 111 2.40 -4.54 1.04
N SER A 112 2.38 -4.08 2.30
CA SER A 112 1.26 -3.30 2.85
C SER A 112 1.14 -1.94 2.17
N ILE A 113 2.25 -1.23 1.95
CA ILE A 113 2.25 0.07 1.25
C ILE A 113 1.74 -0.09 -0.18
N VAL A 114 2.21 -1.11 -0.91
CA VAL A 114 1.74 -1.41 -2.28
C VAL A 114 0.24 -1.70 -2.29
N THR A 115 -0.27 -2.53 -1.39
CA THR A 115 -1.71 -2.84 -1.29
C THR A 115 -2.54 -1.59 -1.02
N ARG A 116 -2.06 -0.70 -0.16
CA ARG A 116 -2.73 0.57 0.17
C ARG A 116 -2.78 1.52 -1.03
N LEU A 117 -1.68 1.63 -1.79
CA LEU A 117 -1.59 2.47 -3.01
C LEU A 117 -2.44 1.93 -4.18
N THR A 118 -2.71 0.64 -4.21
CA THR A 118 -3.44 -0.03 -5.31
C THR A 118 -4.87 -0.37 -4.91
N THR A 119 -5.06 -1.46 -4.19
CA THR A 119 -6.37 -2.04 -3.86
C THR A 119 -7.18 -1.14 -2.94
N ASP A 120 -6.57 -0.61 -1.86
CA ASP A 120 -7.31 0.22 -0.90
C ASP A 120 -7.76 1.54 -1.51
N VAL A 121 -6.92 2.21 -2.30
CA VAL A 121 -7.32 3.43 -3.03
C VAL A 121 -8.44 3.12 -4.01
N THR A 122 -8.40 1.97 -4.69
CA THR A 122 -9.48 1.56 -5.63
C THR A 122 -10.80 1.31 -4.89
N ASN A 123 -10.77 0.69 -3.71
CA ASN A 123 -11.96 0.51 -2.87
C ASN A 123 -12.55 1.85 -2.42
N VAL A 124 -11.70 2.79 -2.02
CA VAL A 124 -12.11 4.16 -1.63
C VAL A 124 -12.67 4.91 -2.84
N GLN A 125 -12.06 4.77 -4.02
CA GLN A 125 -12.55 5.34 -5.29
C GLN A 125 -13.96 4.86 -5.61
N ASN A 126 -14.19 3.55 -5.57
CA ASN A 126 -15.49 2.94 -5.87
C ASN A 126 -16.55 3.38 -4.87
N ALA A 127 -16.22 3.43 -3.58
CA ALA A 127 -17.12 3.95 -2.55
C ALA A 127 -17.46 5.43 -2.77
N PHE A 128 -16.48 6.25 -3.13
CA PHE A 128 -16.71 7.67 -3.46
C PHE A 128 -17.64 7.83 -4.66
N GLN A 129 -17.44 7.05 -5.73
CA GLN A 129 -18.32 7.05 -6.90
C GLN A 129 -19.73 6.62 -6.54
N MET A 130 -19.88 5.57 -5.73
CA MET A 130 -21.19 5.13 -5.26
C MET A 130 -21.87 6.16 -4.37
N CYS A 131 -21.14 6.81 -3.47
CA CYS A 131 -21.68 7.85 -2.61
C CYS A 131 -22.16 9.07 -3.39
N THR A 132 -21.43 9.51 -4.41
CA THR A 132 -21.78 10.70 -5.21
C THR A 132 -22.92 10.44 -6.20
N ARG A 133 -23.11 9.21 -6.67
CA ARG A 133 -24.11 8.84 -7.68
C ARG A 133 -25.27 8.04 -7.07
N ILE A 134 -25.04 6.81 -6.61
CA ILE A 134 -26.10 5.86 -6.22
C ILE A 134 -26.72 6.24 -4.88
N ALA A 135 -25.91 6.65 -3.90
CA ALA A 135 -26.42 7.06 -2.58
C ALA A 135 -27.27 8.34 -2.63
N VAL A 136 -27.09 9.17 -3.67
CA VAL A 136 -27.96 10.32 -3.93
C VAL A 136 -29.20 9.89 -4.72
N ARG A 137 -29.01 9.08 -5.77
CA ARG A 137 -30.12 8.63 -6.64
C ARG A 137 -31.22 7.91 -5.86
N CYS A 138 -30.85 6.96 -4.98
CA CYS A 138 -31.84 6.10 -4.33
C CYS A 138 -32.82 6.85 -3.41
N PRO A 139 -32.38 7.72 -2.46
CA PRO A 139 -33.30 8.50 -1.64
C PRO A 139 -34.15 9.46 -2.46
N VAL A 140 -33.54 10.11 -3.47
CA VAL A 140 -34.24 11.04 -4.35
C VAL A 140 -35.36 10.31 -5.12
N MET A 141 -35.02 9.14 -5.74
CA MET A 141 -36.01 8.31 -6.43
C MET A 141 -37.13 7.87 -5.51
N LEU A 142 -36.83 7.41 -4.30
CA LEU A 142 -37.81 6.96 -3.32
C LEU A 142 -38.77 8.08 -2.94
N VAL A 143 -38.24 9.27 -2.64
CA VAL A 143 -39.05 10.44 -2.26
C VAL A 143 -39.94 10.89 -3.42
N PHE A 144 -39.38 11.07 -4.63
CA PHE A 144 -40.16 11.53 -5.79
C PHE A 144 -41.18 10.50 -6.26
N ALA A 145 -40.82 9.20 -6.31
CA ALA A 145 -41.77 8.15 -6.70
C ALA A 145 -42.92 8.02 -5.68
N LEU A 146 -42.63 8.12 -4.38
CA LEU A 146 -43.66 8.12 -3.34
C LEU A 146 -44.56 9.38 -3.43
N PHE A 147 -43.97 10.55 -3.65
CA PHE A 147 -44.70 11.79 -3.87
C PHE A 147 -45.66 11.69 -5.07
N MET A 148 -45.18 11.16 -6.19
CA MET A 148 -46.05 10.99 -7.37
C MET A 148 -47.13 9.95 -7.15
N ALA A 149 -46.83 8.84 -6.46
CA ALA A 149 -47.84 7.88 -6.07
C ALA A 149 -48.95 8.49 -5.17
N MET A 150 -48.56 9.36 -4.21
CA MET A 150 -49.52 10.08 -3.38
C MET A 150 -50.40 11.08 -4.19
N ARG A 151 -49.81 11.69 -5.22
CA ARG A 151 -50.54 12.63 -6.12
C ARG A 151 -51.60 11.92 -6.97
N ILE A 152 -51.31 10.67 -7.40
CA ILE A 152 -52.28 9.87 -8.16
C ILE A 152 -53.42 9.43 -7.22
N ASN A 153 -53.08 8.70 -6.16
CA ASN A 153 -54.09 8.26 -5.19
C ASN A 153 -53.46 8.04 -3.81
N SER A 154 -53.82 8.88 -2.84
CA SER A 154 -53.25 8.83 -1.49
C SER A 154 -53.56 7.52 -0.73
N ARG A 155 -54.72 6.89 -1.00
CA ARG A 155 -55.08 5.61 -0.39
C ARG A 155 -54.24 4.46 -0.93
N MET A 156 -53.95 4.48 -2.23
CA MET A 156 -53.05 3.50 -2.86
C MET A 156 -51.60 3.65 -2.41
N ALA A 157 -51.18 4.91 -2.17
CA ALA A 157 -49.83 5.16 -1.64
C ALA A 157 -49.58 4.56 -0.25
N LEU A 158 -50.63 4.31 0.54
CA LEU A 158 -50.50 3.57 1.83
C LEU A 158 -49.99 2.14 1.66
N VAL A 159 -50.20 1.50 0.50
CA VAL A 159 -49.65 0.17 0.20
C VAL A 159 -48.14 0.22 0.26
N PHE A 160 -47.51 1.26 -0.32
CA PHE A 160 -46.07 1.44 -0.24
C PHE A 160 -45.57 1.67 1.19
N LEU A 161 -46.30 2.50 1.96
CA LEU A 161 -46.02 2.75 3.37
C LEU A 161 -46.10 1.49 4.24
N ALA A 162 -46.90 0.51 3.87
CA ALA A 162 -46.99 -0.78 4.55
C ALA A 162 -45.88 -1.76 4.12
N VAL A 163 -45.57 -1.83 2.80
CA VAL A 163 -44.59 -2.80 2.26
C VAL A 163 -43.15 -2.37 2.52
N LEU A 164 -42.83 -1.08 2.45
CA LEU A 164 -41.48 -0.54 2.68
C LEU A 164 -40.90 -0.90 4.05
N PRO A 165 -41.60 -0.75 5.19
CA PRO A 165 -41.09 -1.17 6.49
C PRO A 165 -40.86 -2.67 6.57
N ILE A 166 -41.74 -3.49 5.98
CA ILE A 166 -41.59 -4.96 5.96
C ILE A 166 -40.29 -5.34 5.25
N LEU A 167 -40.05 -4.74 4.08
CA LEU A 167 -38.82 -4.98 3.33
C LEU A 167 -37.58 -4.46 4.07
N ALA A 168 -37.66 -3.24 4.63
CA ALA A 168 -36.54 -2.64 5.38
C ALA A 168 -36.17 -3.47 6.63
N ILE A 169 -37.17 -3.91 7.39
CA ILE A 169 -36.99 -4.77 8.57
C ILE A 169 -36.41 -6.14 8.13
N GLY A 170 -37.00 -6.77 7.11
CA GLY A 170 -36.54 -8.05 6.59
C GLY A 170 -35.08 -7.99 6.12
N MET A 171 -34.72 -6.95 5.36
CA MET A 171 -33.34 -6.70 4.94
C MET A 171 -32.40 -6.44 6.13
N GLY A 172 -32.85 -5.66 7.11
CA GLY A 172 -32.10 -5.36 8.33
C GLY A 172 -31.79 -6.62 9.14
N ILE A 173 -32.77 -7.51 9.29
CA ILE A 173 -32.59 -8.81 9.97
C ILE A 173 -31.59 -9.68 9.21
N LEU A 174 -31.77 -9.82 7.89
CA LEU A 174 -30.85 -10.60 7.05
C LEU A 174 -29.41 -10.07 7.15
N MET A 175 -29.21 -8.75 7.05
CA MET A 175 -27.88 -8.14 7.18
C MET A 175 -27.26 -8.39 8.56
N LYS A 176 -28.05 -8.27 9.64
CA LYS A 176 -27.60 -8.54 11.01
C LYS A 176 -27.17 -10.01 11.21
N VAL A 177 -27.84 -10.93 10.55
CA VAL A 177 -27.50 -12.37 10.63
C VAL A 177 -26.29 -12.71 9.74
N VAL A 178 -26.25 -12.15 8.54
CA VAL A 178 -25.22 -12.46 7.53
C VAL A 178 -23.88 -11.81 7.86
N GLY A 179 -23.85 -10.59 8.38
CA GLY A 179 -22.62 -9.83 8.64
C GLY A 179 -21.60 -10.61 9.46
N PRO A 180 -21.92 -11.13 10.65
CA PRO A 180 -20.97 -11.88 11.47
C PRO A 180 -20.48 -13.19 10.81
N VAL A 181 -21.30 -13.79 9.93
CA VAL A 181 -20.91 -15.02 9.19
C VAL A 181 -19.87 -14.68 8.13
N PHE A 182 -20.04 -13.56 7.41
CA PHE A 182 -19.03 -13.10 6.45
C PHE A 182 -17.72 -12.69 7.14
N GLU A 183 -17.76 -12.00 8.28
CA GLU A 183 -16.54 -11.67 9.04
C GLU A 183 -15.74 -12.93 9.41
N ARG A 184 -16.43 -13.99 9.86
CA ARG A 184 -15.78 -15.27 10.14
C ARG A 184 -15.23 -15.92 8.87
N ALA A 185 -15.98 -15.86 7.78
CA ALA A 185 -15.55 -16.40 6.49
C ALA A 185 -14.28 -15.70 5.99
N PHE A 186 -14.18 -14.38 6.10
CA PHE A 186 -12.98 -13.63 5.73
C PHE A 186 -11.76 -14.00 6.60
N LYS A 187 -11.94 -14.17 7.91
CA LYS A 187 -10.84 -14.64 8.80
C LYS A 187 -10.34 -16.04 8.41
N ILE A 188 -11.24 -16.95 7.99
CA ILE A 188 -10.84 -18.27 7.51
C ILE A 188 -10.15 -18.16 6.14
N TYR A 189 -10.62 -17.25 5.28
CA TYR A 189 -9.98 -16.95 3.99
C TYR A 189 -8.55 -16.43 4.14
N ASP A 190 -8.31 -15.51 5.09
CA ASP A 190 -6.97 -15.02 5.43
C ASP A 190 -6.06 -16.16 5.91
N ARG A 191 -6.59 -17.06 6.75
CA ARG A 191 -5.87 -18.27 7.17
C ARG A 191 -5.53 -19.19 6.00
N MET A 192 -6.45 -19.38 5.06
CA MET A 192 -6.20 -20.16 3.84
C MET A 192 -5.09 -19.52 3.00
N ASN A 193 -5.13 -18.19 2.82
CA ASN A 193 -4.07 -17.46 2.12
C ASN A 193 -2.71 -17.65 2.78
N THR A 194 -2.65 -17.63 4.11
CA THR A 194 -1.42 -17.88 4.88
C THR A 194 -0.88 -19.28 4.61
N VAL A 195 -1.73 -20.31 4.66
CA VAL A 195 -1.36 -21.71 4.36
C VAL A 195 -0.82 -21.85 2.95
N VAL A 196 -1.49 -21.25 1.96
CA VAL A 196 -1.04 -21.28 0.56
C VAL A 196 0.31 -20.55 0.38
N GLN A 197 0.46 -19.36 0.96
CA GLN A 197 1.71 -18.61 0.87
C GLN A 197 2.88 -19.33 1.54
N GLU A 198 2.65 -19.94 2.70
CA GLU A 198 3.64 -20.75 3.42
C GLU A 198 4.08 -21.94 2.56
N ASN A 199 3.11 -22.70 2.00
CA ASN A 199 3.38 -23.84 1.15
C ASN A 199 4.14 -23.45 -0.12
N VAL A 200 3.71 -22.41 -0.85
CA VAL A 200 4.36 -21.96 -2.08
C VAL A 200 5.79 -21.46 -1.80
N ARG A 201 6.00 -20.71 -0.72
CA ARG A 201 7.36 -20.28 -0.32
C ARG A 201 8.25 -21.47 0.07
N GLY A 202 7.68 -22.43 0.78
CA GLY A 202 8.35 -23.64 1.25
C GLY A 202 8.30 -24.83 0.29
N ILE A 203 7.84 -24.67 -0.96
CA ILE A 203 7.54 -25.80 -1.85
C ILE A 203 8.73 -26.73 -2.08
N ARG A 204 9.94 -26.18 -2.13
CA ARG A 204 11.18 -26.97 -2.25
C ARG A 204 11.40 -27.86 -1.02
N VAL A 205 11.12 -27.35 0.17
CA VAL A 205 11.21 -28.10 1.43
C VAL A 205 10.14 -29.21 1.45
N VAL A 206 8.90 -28.87 1.11
CA VAL A 206 7.79 -29.85 1.01
C VAL A 206 8.19 -31.00 0.09
N LYS A 207 8.71 -30.69 -1.10
CA LYS A 207 9.19 -31.69 -2.09
C LYS A 207 10.37 -32.49 -1.59
N THR A 208 11.37 -31.86 -0.97
CA THR A 208 12.57 -32.53 -0.47
C THR A 208 12.24 -33.53 0.66
N TYR A 209 11.28 -33.18 1.52
CA TYR A 209 10.87 -34.04 2.65
C TYR A 209 9.67 -34.94 2.34
N VAL A 210 9.16 -34.94 1.09
CA VAL A 210 8.00 -35.74 0.63
C VAL A 210 6.80 -35.56 1.57
N ARG A 211 6.40 -34.28 1.79
CA ARG A 211 5.32 -33.90 2.71
C ARG A 211 4.10 -33.33 2.00
N GLU A 212 3.89 -33.64 0.74
CA GLU A 212 2.78 -33.17 -0.09
C GLU A 212 1.44 -33.55 0.52
N ASP A 213 1.28 -34.80 0.97
CA ASP A 213 0.02 -35.28 1.56
C ASP A 213 -0.34 -34.53 2.83
N HIS A 214 0.64 -34.26 3.69
CA HIS A 214 0.45 -33.48 4.92
C HIS A 214 -0.01 -32.05 4.63
N GLU A 215 0.63 -31.36 3.67
CA GLU A 215 0.24 -30.01 3.28
C GLU A 215 -1.13 -29.99 2.57
N THR A 216 -1.46 -31.03 1.80
CA THR A 216 -2.77 -31.19 1.17
C THR A 216 -3.85 -31.36 2.24
N GLU A 217 -3.66 -32.21 3.23
CA GLU A 217 -4.60 -32.39 4.35
C GLU A 217 -4.82 -31.08 5.14
N LYS A 218 -3.72 -30.36 5.44
CA LYS A 218 -3.78 -29.04 6.09
C LYS A 218 -4.60 -28.04 5.27
N PHE A 219 -4.40 -27.99 3.95
CA PHE A 219 -5.15 -27.13 3.04
C PHE A 219 -6.62 -27.55 2.97
N GLU A 220 -6.93 -28.84 2.80
CA GLU A 220 -8.30 -29.35 2.74
C GLU A 220 -9.07 -29.06 4.02
N GLY A 221 -8.42 -29.17 5.19
CA GLY A 221 -9.02 -28.83 6.48
C GLY A 221 -9.48 -27.36 6.53
N VAL A 222 -8.64 -26.43 6.08
CA VAL A 222 -8.99 -24.99 6.06
C VAL A 222 -10.00 -24.69 4.95
N SER A 223 -9.85 -25.28 3.77
CA SER A 223 -10.78 -25.16 2.65
C SER A 223 -12.16 -25.68 3.00
N GLY A 224 -12.25 -26.82 3.71
CA GLY A 224 -13.51 -27.38 4.20
C GLY A 224 -14.22 -26.46 5.21
N MET A 225 -13.47 -25.84 6.14
CA MET A 225 -14.03 -24.82 7.04
C MET A 225 -14.54 -23.60 6.27
N LEU A 226 -13.80 -23.14 5.28
CA LEU A 226 -14.17 -22.02 4.42
C LEU A 226 -15.46 -22.33 3.65
N TYR A 227 -15.52 -23.49 3.00
CA TYR A 227 -16.71 -23.98 2.29
C TYR A 227 -17.96 -23.97 3.18
N ARG A 228 -17.88 -24.56 4.38
CA ARG A 228 -19.01 -24.62 5.31
C ARG A 228 -19.48 -23.21 5.73
N THR A 229 -18.53 -22.32 6.00
CA THR A 229 -18.86 -20.96 6.47
C THR A 229 -19.42 -20.11 5.34
N PHE A 230 -18.81 -20.12 4.15
CA PHE A 230 -19.34 -19.41 2.97
C PHE A 230 -20.68 -20.00 2.52
N SER A 231 -20.83 -21.33 2.53
CA SER A 231 -22.10 -21.97 2.18
C SER A 231 -23.23 -21.53 3.12
N LYS A 232 -22.95 -21.39 4.44
CA LYS A 232 -23.92 -20.85 5.39
C LYS A 232 -24.25 -19.38 5.08
N ALA A 233 -23.25 -18.54 4.80
CA ALA A 233 -23.46 -17.14 4.42
C ALA A 233 -24.31 -17.03 3.15
N GLN A 234 -23.96 -17.80 2.10
CA GLN A 234 -24.67 -17.79 0.82
C GLN A 234 -26.11 -18.31 0.93
N LYS A 235 -26.35 -19.37 1.72
CA LYS A 235 -27.72 -19.87 1.98
C LYS A 235 -28.58 -18.81 2.65
N THR A 236 -28.03 -18.03 3.58
CA THR A 236 -28.76 -16.93 4.23
C THR A 236 -28.97 -15.76 3.26
N MET A 237 -27.97 -15.40 2.46
CA MET A 237 -28.08 -14.38 1.39
C MET A 237 -29.08 -14.77 0.31
N ALA A 238 -29.20 -16.05 0.00
CA ALA A 238 -30.18 -16.55 -0.98
C ALA A 238 -31.63 -16.21 -0.58
N GLY A 239 -31.91 -15.93 0.69
CA GLY A 239 -33.22 -15.45 1.16
C GLY A 239 -33.57 -14.00 0.75
N VAL A 240 -32.58 -13.21 0.33
CA VAL A 240 -32.80 -11.79 -0.07
C VAL A 240 -33.71 -11.69 -1.29
N MET A 241 -33.40 -12.47 -2.36
CA MET A 241 -34.18 -12.42 -3.61
C MET A 241 -35.64 -12.89 -3.43
N PRO A 242 -35.94 -14.02 -2.77
CA PRO A 242 -37.30 -14.43 -2.47
C PRO A 242 -38.07 -13.40 -1.63
N LEU A 243 -37.42 -12.80 -0.62
CA LEU A 243 -38.05 -11.73 0.17
C LEU A 243 -38.44 -10.53 -0.70
N MET A 244 -37.53 -10.08 -1.58
CA MET A 244 -37.78 -9.01 -2.54
C MET A 244 -38.93 -9.35 -3.48
N GLN A 245 -38.92 -10.57 -4.08
CA GLN A 245 -39.98 -11.01 -4.97
C GLN A 245 -41.33 -11.12 -4.25
N PHE A 246 -41.35 -11.64 -3.02
CA PHE A 246 -42.55 -11.68 -2.21
C PHE A 246 -43.13 -10.27 -1.97
N CYS A 247 -42.31 -9.32 -1.54
CA CYS A 247 -42.74 -7.93 -1.34
C CYS A 247 -43.25 -7.29 -2.63
N MET A 248 -42.55 -7.56 -3.76
CA MET A 248 -42.94 -7.05 -5.07
C MET A 248 -44.27 -7.61 -5.53
N TYR A 249 -44.46 -8.93 -5.48
CA TYR A 249 -45.74 -9.54 -5.88
C TYR A 249 -46.87 -9.20 -4.92
N ALA A 250 -46.62 -9.15 -3.61
CA ALA A 250 -47.61 -8.69 -2.63
C ALA A 250 -48.05 -7.24 -2.93
N CYS A 251 -47.10 -6.35 -3.21
CA CYS A 251 -47.37 -4.97 -3.61
C CYS A 251 -48.19 -4.93 -4.91
N MET A 252 -47.82 -5.67 -5.93
CA MET A 252 -48.56 -5.73 -7.20
C MET A 252 -49.99 -6.26 -7.03
N LEU A 253 -50.16 -7.35 -6.25
CA LEU A 253 -51.47 -7.90 -5.97
C LEU A 253 -52.36 -6.91 -5.22
N LEU A 254 -51.83 -6.23 -4.19
CA LEU A 254 -52.60 -5.21 -3.44
C LEU A 254 -52.96 -4.02 -4.34
N ILE A 255 -52.01 -3.53 -5.15
CA ILE A 255 -52.27 -2.45 -6.12
C ILE A 255 -53.33 -2.89 -7.14
N SER A 256 -53.22 -4.11 -7.69
CA SER A 256 -54.23 -4.65 -8.63
C SER A 256 -55.60 -4.73 -7.99
N TRP A 257 -55.71 -5.34 -6.80
CA TRP A 257 -56.99 -5.53 -6.09
C TRP A 257 -57.69 -4.22 -5.70
N PHE A 258 -56.96 -3.31 -5.06
CA PHE A 258 -57.52 -2.01 -4.66
C PHE A 258 -57.71 -1.10 -5.87
N GLY A 259 -56.78 -1.12 -6.84
CA GLY A 259 -56.86 -0.34 -8.07
C GLY A 259 -58.08 -0.73 -8.92
N ALA A 260 -58.31 -2.04 -9.12
CA ALA A 260 -59.52 -2.50 -9.82
C ALA A 260 -60.81 -2.01 -9.17
N ARG A 261 -60.93 -2.05 -7.81
CA ARG A 261 -62.05 -1.50 -7.09
C ARG A 261 -62.26 0.01 -7.29
N LEU A 262 -61.15 0.76 -7.29
CA LEU A 262 -61.17 2.20 -7.51
C LEU A 262 -61.54 2.58 -8.95
N ILE A 263 -61.12 1.77 -9.95
CA ILE A 263 -61.48 1.96 -11.36
C ILE A 263 -62.95 1.69 -11.57
N VAL A 264 -63.46 0.56 -11.06
CA VAL A 264 -64.91 0.25 -11.13
C VAL A 264 -65.76 1.32 -10.40
N GLY A 265 -65.23 1.89 -9.33
CA GLY A 265 -65.84 3.01 -8.61
C GLY A 265 -65.65 4.39 -9.27
N GLY A 266 -64.99 4.47 -10.43
CA GLY A 266 -64.79 5.73 -11.17
C GLY A 266 -63.85 6.75 -10.52
N SER A 267 -63.05 6.32 -9.52
CA SER A 267 -62.14 7.19 -8.77
C SER A 267 -60.65 7.03 -9.17
N MET A 268 -60.37 6.19 -10.17
CA MET A 268 -59.03 5.94 -10.71
C MET A 268 -59.13 5.50 -12.17
N THR A 269 -58.12 5.84 -12.99
CA THR A 269 -58.06 5.43 -14.39
C THR A 269 -57.13 4.21 -14.60
N THR A 270 -57.24 3.58 -15.79
CA THR A 270 -56.36 2.44 -16.17
C THR A 270 -54.88 2.86 -16.32
N GLY A 271 -54.66 4.07 -16.85
CA GLY A 271 -53.32 4.64 -16.97
C GLY A 271 -52.71 4.96 -15.61
N GLU A 272 -53.48 5.49 -14.66
CA GLU A 272 -53.05 5.74 -13.28
C GLU A 272 -52.62 4.42 -12.58
N LEU A 273 -53.40 3.33 -12.75
CA LEU A 273 -53.03 2.02 -12.22
C LEU A 273 -51.70 1.52 -12.79
N THR A 274 -51.50 1.66 -14.09
CA THR A 274 -50.23 1.27 -14.76
C THR A 274 -49.03 2.08 -14.22
N SER A 275 -49.23 3.38 -13.94
CA SER A 275 -48.20 4.21 -13.31
C SER A 275 -47.88 3.79 -11.90
N MET A 276 -48.85 3.34 -11.12
CA MET A 276 -48.63 2.82 -9.75
C MET A 276 -47.75 1.57 -9.76
N PHE A 277 -47.91 0.66 -10.74
CA PHE A 277 -47.00 -0.47 -10.92
C PHE A 277 -45.57 -0.03 -11.18
N SER A 278 -45.39 0.96 -12.04
CA SER A 278 -44.06 1.50 -12.37
C SER A 278 -43.38 2.11 -11.13
N TYR A 279 -44.13 2.90 -10.35
CA TYR A 279 -43.60 3.47 -9.10
C TYR A 279 -43.30 2.39 -8.05
N ALA A 280 -44.09 1.33 -7.97
CA ALA A 280 -43.82 0.19 -7.09
C ALA A 280 -42.45 -0.41 -7.38
N MET A 281 -42.16 -0.66 -8.66
CA MET A 281 -40.87 -1.19 -9.10
C MET A 281 -39.70 -0.25 -8.76
N GLN A 282 -39.85 1.06 -9.06
CA GLN A 282 -38.81 2.04 -8.79
C GLN A 282 -38.51 2.17 -7.29
N ILE A 283 -39.53 2.19 -6.43
CA ILE A 283 -39.41 2.28 -4.98
C ILE A 283 -38.67 1.06 -4.41
N LEU A 284 -39.12 -0.14 -4.78
CA LEU A 284 -38.52 -1.39 -4.27
C LEU A 284 -37.07 -1.57 -4.73
N MET A 285 -36.77 -1.28 -6.00
CA MET A 285 -35.41 -1.31 -6.54
C MET A 285 -34.48 -0.28 -5.86
N SER A 286 -35.00 0.91 -5.59
CA SER A 286 -34.23 1.95 -4.88
C SER A 286 -33.85 1.51 -3.47
N LEU A 287 -34.75 0.84 -2.74
CA LEU A 287 -34.46 0.34 -1.40
C LEU A 287 -33.39 -0.75 -1.42
N MET A 288 -33.42 -1.66 -2.42
CA MET A 288 -32.38 -2.67 -2.60
C MET A 288 -31.00 -2.04 -2.86
N MET A 289 -30.95 -1.00 -3.71
CA MET A 289 -29.70 -0.30 -3.98
C MET A 289 -29.14 0.44 -2.76
N VAL A 290 -29.99 0.99 -1.89
CA VAL A 290 -29.54 1.59 -0.61
C VAL A 290 -28.81 0.56 0.25
N ALA A 291 -29.33 -0.67 0.35
CA ALA A 291 -28.69 -1.74 1.09
C ALA A 291 -27.30 -2.09 0.50
N MET A 292 -27.20 -2.15 -0.82
CA MET A 292 -25.92 -2.42 -1.51
C MET A 292 -24.89 -1.31 -1.26
N VAL A 293 -25.31 -0.04 -1.30
CA VAL A 293 -24.44 1.11 -0.99
C VAL A 293 -23.91 1.02 0.44
N PHE A 294 -24.76 0.66 1.40
CA PHE A 294 -24.36 0.50 2.80
C PHE A 294 -23.28 -0.57 2.97
N VAL A 295 -23.41 -1.73 2.31
CA VAL A 295 -22.40 -2.79 2.33
C VAL A 295 -21.08 -2.28 1.77
N MET A 296 -21.11 -1.62 0.60
CA MET A 296 -19.91 -1.10 -0.05
C MET A 296 -19.18 -0.04 0.79
N ILE A 297 -19.93 0.86 1.43
CA ILE A 297 -19.34 1.86 2.35
C ILE A 297 -18.67 1.17 3.53
N THR A 298 -19.31 0.14 4.09
CA THR A 298 -18.76 -0.63 5.22
C THR A 298 -17.47 -1.33 4.84
N MET A 299 -17.40 -1.95 3.66
CA MET A 299 -16.18 -2.58 3.14
C MET A 299 -15.07 -1.55 2.86
N ALA A 300 -15.43 -0.40 2.30
CA ALA A 300 -14.47 0.65 1.99
C ALA A 300 -13.92 1.36 3.25
N LYS A 301 -14.63 1.29 4.39
CA LYS A 301 -14.20 1.93 5.63
C LYS A 301 -12.81 1.46 6.08
N ALA A 302 -12.56 0.15 6.08
CA ALA A 302 -11.27 -0.42 6.45
C ALA A 302 -10.14 0.02 5.50
N SER A 303 -10.42 0.06 4.19
CA SER A 303 -9.47 0.57 3.19
C SER A 303 -9.21 2.07 3.39
N ALA A 304 -10.24 2.85 3.69
CA ALA A 304 -10.13 4.29 3.97
C ALA A 304 -9.30 4.57 5.23
N GLU A 305 -9.41 3.75 6.27
CA GLU A 305 -8.61 3.85 7.50
C GLU A 305 -7.13 3.61 7.19
N ARG A 306 -6.80 2.54 6.42
CA ARG A 306 -5.41 2.25 6.03
C ARG A 306 -4.79 3.30 5.11
N VAL A 307 -5.58 3.88 4.21
CA VAL A 307 -5.15 5.02 3.36
C VAL A 307 -4.88 6.26 4.22
N ALA A 308 -5.80 6.57 5.15
CA ALA A 308 -5.63 7.71 6.06
C ALA A 308 -4.41 7.56 6.96
N GLU A 309 -4.10 6.35 7.42
CA GLU A 309 -2.92 6.06 8.24
C GLU A 309 -1.62 6.45 7.52
N ILE A 310 -1.48 6.12 6.22
CA ILE A 310 -0.33 6.58 5.41
C ILE A 310 -0.32 8.10 5.26
N LEU A 311 -1.47 8.74 5.01
CA LEU A 311 -1.55 10.19 4.80
C LEU A 311 -1.31 11.02 6.08
N ASP A 312 -1.58 10.45 7.23
CA ASP A 312 -1.44 11.11 8.54
C ASP A 312 -0.10 10.80 9.20
N GLU A 313 0.64 9.78 8.72
CA GLU A 313 1.98 9.46 9.22
C GLU A 313 2.94 10.58 8.91
N GLN A 314 3.72 11.00 9.90
CA GLN A 314 4.74 12.04 9.77
C GLN A 314 6.12 11.41 9.91
N PRO A 315 7.13 11.86 9.16
CA PRO A 315 8.51 11.48 9.42
C PRO A 315 8.91 11.95 10.82
N ASP A 316 9.67 11.14 11.52
CA ASP A 316 10.20 11.49 12.85
C ASP A 316 11.57 12.19 12.77
N LEU A 317 12.24 12.12 11.60
CA LEU A 317 13.48 12.85 11.34
C LEU A 317 13.17 14.15 10.60
N HIS A 318 13.65 15.26 11.15
CA HIS A 318 13.51 16.60 10.58
C HIS A 318 14.83 17.33 10.60
N ASN A 319 15.03 18.23 9.65
CA ASN A 319 16.14 19.17 9.68
C ASN A 319 15.94 20.16 10.84
N PRO A 320 17.03 20.59 11.50
CA PRO A 320 16.97 21.67 12.47
C PRO A 320 16.63 23.01 11.79
N ALA A 321 16.29 24.03 12.59
CA ALA A 321 15.92 25.35 12.07
C ALA A 321 17.04 26.03 11.24
N ASN A 322 18.30 25.77 11.60
CA ASN A 322 19.49 26.27 10.92
C ASN A 322 20.44 25.09 10.65
N PRO A 323 20.19 24.28 9.60
CA PRO A 323 20.98 23.10 9.31
C PRO A 323 22.37 23.45 8.80
N ILE A 324 23.36 22.66 9.18
CA ILE A 324 24.72 22.73 8.65
C ILE A 324 24.78 21.91 7.36
N HIS A 325 25.22 22.52 6.26
CA HIS A 325 25.25 21.88 4.94
C HIS A 325 26.62 21.31 4.57
N GLU A 326 27.68 21.63 5.31
CA GLU A 326 29.03 21.17 5.00
C GLU A 326 29.54 20.21 6.07
N VAL A 327 29.87 18.99 5.67
CA VAL A 327 30.60 18.02 6.51
C VAL A 327 32.09 18.30 6.36
N LYS A 328 32.74 18.65 7.46
CA LYS A 328 34.14 19.08 7.46
C LYS A 328 35.10 17.97 7.03
N ASP A 329 35.03 16.83 7.69
CA ASP A 329 35.86 15.66 7.46
C ASP A 329 35.11 14.35 7.80
N GLY A 330 35.78 13.21 7.66
CA GLY A 330 35.21 11.88 7.93
C GLY A 330 35.45 11.38 9.37
N ALA A 331 35.78 12.24 10.35
CA ALA A 331 35.91 11.80 11.74
C ALA A 331 34.54 11.46 12.33
N ILE A 332 34.47 10.42 13.16
CA ILE A 332 33.20 9.94 13.76
C ILE A 332 33.41 9.75 15.26
N GLU A 333 32.46 10.25 16.04
CA GLU A 333 32.47 10.12 17.50
C GLU A 333 31.10 9.65 17.99
N PHE A 334 31.08 8.58 18.75
CA PHE A 334 29.93 8.12 19.54
C PHE A 334 30.19 8.47 20.99
N ASP A 335 29.32 9.28 21.60
CA ASP A 335 29.44 9.75 22.96
C ASP A 335 28.26 9.23 23.78
N ASP A 336 28.51 8.18 24.57
CA ASP A 336 27.54 7.48 25.44
C ASP A 336 26.22 7.11 24.72
N VAL A 337 26.33 6.55 23.52
CA VAL A 337 25.19 6.29 22.65
C VAL A 337 24.42 5.06 23.06
N SER A 338 23.12 5.23 23.31
CA SER A 338 22.15 4.14 23.47
C SER A 338 21.01 4.30 22.46
N PHE A 339 20.53 3.16 21.92
CA PHE A 339 19.51 3.19 20.88
C PHE A 339 18.50 2.05 21.00
N SER A 340 17.21 2.36 20.79
CA SER A 340 16.10 1.39 20.69
C SER A 340 15.22 1.71 19.48
N TYR A 341 14.95 0.72 18.61
CA TYR A 341 14.05 0.85 17.44
C TYR A 341 12.60 1.24 17.79
N LYS A 342 12.17 0.94 19.01
CA LYS A 342 10.80 1.21 19.47
C LYS A 342 10.70 2.33 20.51
N GLY A 343 11.81 2.98 20.82
CA GLY A 343 11.87 3.96 21.91
C GLY A 343 11.66 3.36 23.32
N ASP A 344 11.69 2.02 23.45
CA ASP A 344 11.58 1.35 24.76
C ASP A 344 12.97 1.19 25.37
N GLU A 345 13.22 1.96 26.42
CA GLU A 345 14.51 1.94 27.15
C GLU A 345 14.85 0.56 27.75
N ARG A 346 13.85 -0.31 27.92
CA ARG A 346 14.07 -1.69 28.40
C ARG A 346 14.59 -2.62 27.30
N LYS A 347 14.54 -2.20 26.04
CA LYS A 347 14.91 -2.99 24.85
C LYS A 347 15.90 -2.23 23.99
N LEU A 348 17.02 -1.85 24.58
CA LEU A 348 18.10 -1.18 23.88
C LEU A 348 18.84 -2.17 22.96
N ALA A 349 18.99 -1.78 21.70
CA ALA A 349 19.84 -2.47 20.73
C ALA A 349 21.31 -2.10 20.91
N LEU A 350 21.60 -0.82 21.25
CA LEU A 350 22.92 -0.32 21.63
C LEU A 350 22.84 0.24 23.05
N LYS A 351 23.91 0.07 23.83
CA LYS A 351 23.98 0.44 25.26
C LYS A 351 25.30 1.13 25.57
N ASN A 352 25.23 2.43 25.89
CA ASN A 352 26.37 3.23 26.34
C ASN A 352 27.63 3.06 25.47
N VAL A 353 27.46 3.14 24.15
CA VAL A 353 28.55 2.99 23.20
C VAL A 353 29.33 4.30 23.11
N SER A 354 30.63 4.25 23.45
CA SER A 354 31.59 5.32 23.24
C SER A 354 32.71 4.84 22.34
N LEU A 355 32.89 5.54 21.18
CA LEU A 355 33.85 5.14 20.14
C LEU A 355 34.33 6.37 19.42
N HIS A 356 35.64 6.42 19.13
CA HIS A 356 36.24 7.52 18.37
C HIS A 356 36.99 6.96 17.15
N ILE A 357 36.67 7.48 15.96
CA ILE A 357 37.23 7.11 14.66
C ILE A 357 37.80 8.38 14.01
N LYS A 358 39.08 8.36 13.66
CA LYS A 358 39.74 9.50 13.00
C LYS A 358 39.38 9.55 11.51
N ALA A 359 39.41 10.73 10.92
CA ALA A 359 39.25 10.91 9.47
C ALA A 359 40.30 10.09 8.70
N GLY A 360 39.89 9.45 7.60
CA GLY A 360 40.72 8.59 6.74
C GLY A 360 41.01 7.18 7.30
N GLN A 361 40.64 6.91 8.55
CA GLN A 361 40.92 5.62 9.21
C GLN A 361 40.06 4.48 8.63
N THR A 362 40.64 3.30 8.54
CA THR A 362 39.91 2.06 8.23
C THR A 362 39.56 1.34 9.53
N VAL A 363 38.27 1.15 9.79
CA VAL A 363 37.77 0.51 11.01
C VAL A 363 37.03 -0.76 10.67
N GLY A 364 37.45 -1.87 11.27
CA GLY A 364 36.75 -3.14 11.22
C GLY A 364 35.78 -3.30 12.38
N ILE A 365 34.55 -3.76 12.14
CA ILE A 365 33.58 -4.08 13.21
C ILE A 365 33.28 -5.57 13.16
N LEU A 366 33.60 -6.26 14.25
CA LEU A 366 33.37 -7.69 14.44
C LEU A 366 32.40 -7.95 15.60
N GLY A 367 31.75 -9.10 15.56
CA GLY A 367 30.83 -9.54 16.64
C GLY A 367 29.86 -10.59 16.13
N GLY A 368 29.19 -11.27 17.04
CA GLY A 368 28.22 -12.30 16.76
C GLY A 368 26.98 -11.79 15.97
N THR A 369 26.18 -12.73 15.46
CA THR A 369 24.88 -12.37 14.85
C THR A 369 23.99 -11.76 15.93
N GLY A 370 23.36 -10.61 15.61
CA GLY A 370 22.50 -9.89 16.58
C GLY A 370 23.25 -8.98 17.54
N SER A 371 24.58 -8.79 17.42
CA SER A 371 25.36 -7.88 18.28
C SER A 371 25.15 -6.38 17.98
N ALA A 372 24.22 -6.00 17.10
CA ALA A 372 23.85 -4.65 16.72
C ALA A 372 24.89 -3.87 15.86
N LYS A 373 25.75 -4.55 15.11
CA LYS A 373 26.74 -3.92 14.20
C LYS A 373 26.10 -3.00 13.16
N SER A 374 25.12 -3.50 12.43
CA SER A 374 24.39 -2.70 11.43
C SER A 374 23.66 -1.52 12.08
N THR A 375 23.12 -1.70 13.29
CA THR A 375 22.47 -0.64 14.05
C THR A 375 23.43 0.50 14.34
N LEU A 376 24.68 0.18 14.76
CA LEU A 376 25.70 1.19 15.07
C LEU A 376 26.00 2.07 13.87
N VAL A 377 26.24 1.47 12.70
CA VAL A 377 26.63 2.21 11.50
C VAL A 377 25.46 2.98 10.87
N GLN A 378 24.22 2.56 11.08
CA GLN A 378 23.02 3.24 10.60
C GLN A 378 22.77 4.59 11.30
N LEU A 379 23.35 4.82 12.47
CA LEU A 379 23.26 6.10 13.18
C LEU A 379 24.17 7.17 12.56
N ILE A 380 25.24 6.80 11.84
CA ILE A 380 26.20 7.73 11.24
C ILE A 380 25.53 8.58 10.13
N PRO A 381 24.84 8.00 9.12
CA PRO A 381 24.10 8.80 8.14
C PRO A 381 22.73 9.28 8.66
N ARG A 382 22.51 9.21 9.97
CA ARG A 382 21.24 9.58 10.63
C ARG A 382 20.03 8.91 9.95
N LEU A 383 20.08 7.57 9.82
CA LEU A 383 18.89 6.81 9.40
C LEU A 383 17.89 6.67 10.56
N TYR A 384 18.39 6.75 11.79
CA TYR A 384 17.65 6.85 13.04
C TYR A 384 18.33 7.86 13.96
N ASP A 385 17.59 8.48 14.85
CA ASP A 385 18.14 9.29 15.94
C ASP A 385 18.43 8.41 17.16
N THR A 386 19.46 8.77 17.93
CA THR A 386 19.83 8.07 19.19
C THR A 386 18.74 8.24 20.26
N THR A 387 18.55 7.21 21.10
CA THR A 387 17.67 7.33 22.27
C THR A 387 18.37 8.17 23.37
N HIS A 388 19.66 7.91 23.60
CA HIS A 388 20.53 8.68 24.49
C HIS A 388 21.90 8.88 23.85
N GLY A 389 22.62 9.89 24.30
CA GLY A 389 23.95 10.22 23.78
C GLY A 389 23.91 10.94 22.43
N THR A 390 25.09 11.14 21.85
CA THR A 390 25.27 11.86 20.60
C THR A 390 26.20 11.13 19.65
N VAL A 391 25.88 11.21 18.35
CA VAL A 391 26.77 10.80 17.26
C VAL A 391 27.24 12.06 16.55
N LYS A 392 28.56 12.21 16.40
CA LYS A 392 29.14 13.36 15.70
C LYS A 392 29.88 12.89 14.45
N VAL A 393 29.79 13.67 13.38
CA VAL A 393 30.54 13.51 12.15
C VAL A 393 31.28 14.80 11.86
N GLY A 394 32.59 14.76 11.61
CA GLY A 394 33.41 15.97 11.45
C GLY A 394 33.35 16.93 12.65
N GLY A 395 33.13 16.39 13.85
CA GLY A 395 33.01 17.14 15.11
C GLY A 395 31.66 17.79 15.39
N VAL A 396 30.66 17.60 14.51
CA VAL A 396 29.31 18.18 14.63
C VAL A 396 28.29 17.06 14.85
N ASP A 397 27.31 17.26 15.75
CA ASP A 397 26.21 16.30 15.98
C ASP A 397 25.44 16.07 14.68
N VAL A 398 25.16 14.81 14.34
CA VAL A 398 24.41 14.44 13.13
C VAL A 398 23.02 15.07 13.07
N ARG A 399 22.45 15.49 14.20
CA ARG A 399 21.15 16.15 14.30
C ARG A 399 21.19 17.63 13.87
N ASP A 400 22.37 18.23 13.86
CA ASP A 400 22.56 19.63 13.47
C ASP A 400 22.80 19.82 11.97
N TYR A 401 23.05 18.72 11.25
CA TYR A 401 23.21 18.73 9.80
C TYR A 401 21.87 18.78 9.06
N ASP A 402 21.91 19.34 7.84
CA ASP A 402 20.95 18.99 6.81
C ASP A 402 21.07 17.50 6.48
N ILE A 403 19.94 16.78 6.50
CA ILE A 403 19.94 15.31 6.33
C ILE A 403 20.48 14.89 4.96
N GLU A 404 20.17 15.65 3.90
CA GLU A 404 20.65 15.35 2.54
C GLU A 404 22.16 15.61 2.46
N ALA A 405 22.61 16.76 2.95
CA ALA A 405 24.01 17.11 2.95
C ALA A 405 24.89 16.11 3.74
N LEU A 406 24.42 15.64 4.89
CA LEU A 406 25.11 14.57 5.65
C LEU A 406 25.15 13.27 4.85
N ARG A 407 23.99 12.83 4.32
CA ARG A 407 23.89 11.58 3.57
C ARG A 407 24.66 11.61 2.26
N ASP A 408 24.89 12.80 1.69
CA ASP A 408 25.74 12.94 0.51
C ASP A 408 27.21 12.67 0.80
N GLN A 409 27.65 12.91 2.01
CA GLN A 409 29.04 12.64 2.43
C GLN A 409 29.23 11.26 3.07
N VAL A 410 28.15 10.52 3.32
CA VAL A 410 28.19 9.16 3.88
C VAL A 410 27.59 8.18 2.88
N ALA A 411 28.40 7.34 2.26
CA ALA A 411 27.92 6.25 1.41
C ALA A 411 27.84 4.95 2.22
N MET A 412 26.73 4.22 2.05
CA MET A 412 26.51 2.97 2.75
C MET A 412 26.12 1.85 1.77
N VAL A 413 26.86 0.77 1.77
CA VAL A 413 26.51 -0.48 1.10
C VAL A 413 25.84 -1.38 2.13
N LEU A 414 24.54 -1.60 1.94
CA LEU A 414 23.71 -2.36 2.89
C LEU A 414 23.97 -3.87 2.76
N GLN A 415 23.74 -4.64 3.81
CA GLN A 415 23.81 -6.11 3.81
C GLN A 415 22.92 -6.72 2.71
N LYS A 416 21.71 -6.19 2.51
CA LYS A 416 20.84 -6.55 1.38
C LYS A 416 21.12 -5.64 0.19
N ASN A 417 21.93 -6.13 -0.74
CA ASN A 417 22.25 -5.42 -1.97
C ASN A 417 21.05 -5.43 -2.93
N VAL A 418 20.58 -4.25 -3.31
CA VAL A 418 19.44 -4.07 -4.22
C VAL A 418 19.88 -3.30 -5.46
N LEU A 419 19.60 -3.87 -6.62
CA LEU A 419 19.71 -3.19 -7.92
C LEU A 419 18.30 -2.93 -8.46
N PHE A 420 18.15 -1.80 -9.14
CA PHE A 420 16.91 -1.43 -9.81
C PHE A 420 16.88 -1.98 -11.23
N SER A 421 15.67 -2.14 -11.76
CA SER A 421 15.49 -2.48 -13.18
C SER A 421 16.00 -1.32 -14.03
N GLY A 422 16.86 -1.62 -15.02
CA GLY A 422 17.53 -0.64 -15.85
C GLY A 422 18.92 -1.12 -16.23
N THR A 423 19.71 -0.30 -16.91
CA THR A 423 21.09 -0.67 -17.29
C THR A 423 22.05 -0.64 -16.09
N ILE A 424 23.22 -1.24 -16.24
CA ILE A 424 24.32 -1.11 -15.25
C ILE A 424 24.68 0.37 -15.06
N LYS A 425 24.81 1.15 -16.14
CA LYS A 425 25.06 2.60 -16.08
C LYS A 425 24.03 3.34 -15.24
N GLU A 426 22.73 3.10 -15.50
CA GLU A 426 21.66 3.72 -14.73
C GLU A 426 21.73 3.35 -13.25
N ASN A 427 22.04 2.10 -12.93
CA ASN A 427 22.23 1.66 -11.56
C ASN A 427 23.44 2.31 -10.88
N LEU A 428 24.54 2.53 -11.57
CA LEU A 428 25.72 3.21 -11.03
C LEU A 428 25.47 4.70 -10.81
N ARG A 429 24.78 5.38 -11.74
CA ARG A 429 24.43 6.82 -11.66
C ARG A 429 23.51 7.20 -10.51
N TRP A 430 23.00 6.23 -9.76
CA TRP A 430 22.40 6.54 -8.44
C TRP A 430 23.43 7.11 -7.44
N GLY A 431 24.72 6.86 -7.64
CA GLY A 431 25.78 7.49 -6.85
C GLY A 431 26.08 8.93 -7.24
N ASP A 432 26.09 9.20 -8.56
CA ASP A 432 26.24 10.54 -9.16
C ASP A 432 25.58 10.52 -10.55
N GLU A 433 24.48 11.26 -10.70
CA GLU A 433 23.69 11.30 -11.92
C GLU A 433 24.48 11.86 -13.12
N ASN A 434 25.46 12.76 -12.86
CA ASN A 434 26.24 13.45 -13.86
C ASN A 434 27.59 12.77 -14.16
N ALA A 435 27.88 11.61 -13.56
CA ALA A 435 29.14 10.92 -13.74
C ALA A 435 29.39 10.53 -15.20
N SER A 436 30.62 10.79 -15.68
CA SER A 436 31.06 10.37 -17.01
C SER A 436 31.24 8.84 -17.10
N ASP A 437 31.24 8.32 -18.32
CA ASP A 437 31.45 6.86 -18.52
C ASP A 437 32.84 6.43 -18.03
N GLU A 438 33.86 7.29 -18.14
CA GLU A 438 35.21 7.03 -17.62
C GLU A 438 35.23 6.94 -16.08
N GLU A 439 34.41 7.75 -15.39
CA GLU A 439 34.25 7.65 -13.94
C GLU A 439 33.53 6.36 -13.54
N LEU A 440 32.50 5.94 -14.29
CA LEU A 440 31.83 4.65 -14.08
C LEU A 440 32.81 3.49 -14.19
N GLU A 441 33.64 3.47 -15.26
CA GLU A 441 34.67 2.45 -15.43
C GLU A 441 35.71 2.46 -14.31
N ARG A 442 36.16 3.66 -13.91
CA ARG A 442 37.13 3.80 -12.81
C ARG A 442 36.62 3.19 -11.52
N VAL A 443 35.40 3.54 -11.08
CA VAL A 443 34.84 2.98 -9.83
C VAL A 443 34.54 1.48 -9.96
N CYS A 444 34.17 1.00 -11.14
CA CYS A 444 33.98 -0.42 -11.39
C CYS A 444 35.30 -1.21 -11.33
N ARG A 445 36.43 -0.64 -11.78
CA ARG A 445 37.77 -1.23 -11.60
C ARG A 445 38.13 -1.29 -10.11
N LEU A 446 37.88 -0.21 -9.33
CA LEU A 446 38.13 -0.21 -7.88
C LEU A 446 37.29 -1.28 -7.15
N ALA A 447 36.05 -1.42 -7.54
CA ALA A 447 35.13 -2.43 -6.98
C ALA A 447 35.33 -3.84 -7.59
N GLN A 448 36.34 -4.05 -8.43
CA GLN A 448 36.58 -5.30 -9.16
C GLN A 448 35.36 -5.77 -9.99
N ALA A 449 34.57 -4.82 -10.50
CA ALA A 449 33.36 -5.09 -11.26
C ALA A 449 33.58 -5.03 -12.77
N ASP A 450 34.54 -4.26 -13.25
CA ASP A 450 34.78 -4.00 -14.68
C ASP A 450 35.02 -5.29 -15.47
N GLU A 451 35.83 -6.22 -14.96
CA GLU A 451 36.16 -7.45 -15.65
C GLU A 451 34.91 -8.26 -16.08
N PHE A 452 33.98 -8.48 -15.17
CA PHE A 452 32.77 -9.23 -15.53
C PHE A 452 31.78 -8.41 -16.37
N ILE A 453 31.77 -7.07 -16.23
CA ILE A 453 30.93 -6.21 -17.05
C ILE A 453 31.37 -6.26 -18.51
N GLN A 454 32.68 -6.21 -18.75
CA GLN A 454 33.27 -6.31 -20.10
C GLN A 454 32.98 -7.66 -20.78
N GLN A 455 32.74 -8.72 -20.00
CA GLN A 455 32.37 -10.05 -20.52
C GLN A 455 30.88 -10.19 -20.85
N MET A 456 30.05 -9.22 -20.45
CA MET A 456 28.62 -9.20 -20.79
C MET A 456 28.42 -8.72 -22.23
N PRO A 457 27.39 -9.24 -22.95
CA PRO A 457 27.17 -8.87 -24.36
C PRO A 457 27.03 -7.37 -24.61
N ASP A 458 26.29 -6.68 -23.73
CA ASP A 458 26.02 -5.24 -23.83
C ASP A 458 26.85 -4.42 -22.83
N GLN A 459 27.86 -5.05 -22.19
CA GLN A 459 28.77 -4.39 -21.25
C GLN A 459 28.02 -3.52 -20.22
N TYR A 460 28.36 -2.24 -20.12
CA TYR A 460 27.72 -1.28 -19.20
C TYR A 460 26.25 -0.96 -19.53
N ASP A 461 25.80 -1.23 -20.75
CA ASP A 461 24.41 -1.08 -21.18
C ASP A 461 23.58 -2.34 -20.93
N THR A 462 24.19 -3.40 -20.37
CA THR A 462 23.47 -4.62 -19.97
C THR A 462 22.34 -4.31 -19.02
N HIS A 463 21.14 -4.80 -19.36
CA HIS A 463 19.93 -4.61 -18.55
C HIS A 463 19.96 -5.49 -17.30
N ILE A 464 19.74 -4.87 -16.15
CA ILE A 464 19.55 -5.51 -14.84
C ILE A 464 18.06 -5.66 -14.58
N GLU A 465 17.62 -6.86 -14.25
CA GLU A 465 16.25 -7.12 -13.85
C GLU A 465 15.98 -6.61 -12.42
N GLN A 466 14.69 -6.47 -12.08
CA GLN A 466 14.25 -6.01 -10.77
C GLN A 466 14.91 -6.82 -9.63
N GLY A 467 15.59 -6.12 -8.72
CA GLY A 467 16.32 -6.74 -7.62
C GLY A 467 17.61 -7.42 -8.03
N GLY A 468 18.04 -7.31 -9.30
CA GLY A 468 19.27 -7.93 -9.82
C GLY A 468 19.18 -9.45 -9.90
N SER A 469 18.03 -10.01 -10.33
CA SER A 469 17.81 -11.45 -10.39
C SER A 469 18.68 -12.15 -11.44
N ASN A 470 19.14 -11.42 -12.44
CA ASN A 470 19.99 -11.90 -13.55
C ASN A 470 21.49 -11.72 -13.32
N VAL A 471 21.93 -11.30 -12.14
CA VAL A 471 23.36 -11.22 -11.75
C VAL A 471 23.62 -12.00 -10.47
N SER A 472 24.85 -12.53 -10.32
CA SER A 472 25.25 -13.28 -9.13
C SER A 472 25.32 -12.38 -7.89
N GLY A 473 25.28 -12.99 -6.69
CA GLY A 473 25.39 -12.25 -5.42
C GLY A 473 26.64 -11.39 -5.33
N GLY A 474 27.80 -11.95 -5.71
CA GLY A 474 29.08 -11.23 -5.72
C GLY A 474 29.15 -10.12 -6.77
N GLN A 475 28.57 -10.32 -7.97
CA GLN A 475 28.43 -9.26 -8.98
C GLN A 475 27.57 -8.11 -8.47
N LYS A 476 26.42 -8.42 -7.85
CA LYS A 476 25.53 -7.45 -7.25
C LYS A 476 26.22 -6.63 -6.16
N GLN A 477 26.99 -7.28 -5.28
CA GLN A 477 27.75 -6.58 -4.24
C GLN A 477 28.77 -5.62 -4.84
N ARG A 478 29.56 -6.06 -5.83
CA ARG A 478 30.57 -5.23 -6.49
C ARG A 478 29.94 -4.02 -7.20
N LEU A 479 28.78 -4.18 -7.84
CA LEU A 479 28.05 -3.05 -8.43
C LEU A 479 27.54 -2.06 -7.37
N CYS A 480 27.07 -2.53 -6.22
CA CYS A 480 26.65 -1.68 -5.11
C CYS A 480 27.84 -0.93 -4.48
N ILE A 481 29.02 -1.57 -4.40
CA ILE A 481 30.27 -0.93 -3.96
C ILE A 481 30.67 0.16 -4.97
N ALA A 482 30.67 -0.13 -6.28
CA ALA A 482 30.98 0.85 -7.32
C ALA A 482 30.02 2.07 -7.26
N ARG A 483 28.72 1.83 -7.07
CA ARG A 483 27.71 2.88 -6.86
C ARG A 483 28.06 3.77 -5.65
N ALA A 484 28.47 3.18 -4.53
CA ALA A 484 28.83 3.93 -3.33
C ALA A 484 30.10 4.76 -3.51
N LEU A 485 31.10 4.23 -4.24
CA LEU A 485 32.35 4.93 -4.56
C LEU A 485 32.13 6.12 -5.50
N LEU A 486 31.18 6.00 -6.43
CA LEU A 486 30.84 7.07 -7.38
C LEU A 486 30.38 8.35 -6.67
N LYS A 487 29.79 8.22 -5.49
CA LYS A 487 29.38 9.34 -4.64
C LYS A 487 30.56 10.16 -4.09
N LYS A 488 31.79 9.67 -4.15
CA LYS A 488 33.01 10.27 -3.60
C LYS A 488 32.85 10.68 -2.12
N PRO A 489 32.39 9.77 -1.24
CA PRO A 489 32.02 10.10 0.12
C PRO A 489 33.22 10.35 1.01
N LYS A 490 33.04 11.14 2.10
CA LYS A 490 34.00 11.27 3.20
C LYS A 490 34.00 10.04 4.12
N ILE A 491 32.87 9.33 4.18
CA ILE A 491 32.71 8.11 4.98
C ILE A 491 32.08 7.02 4.09
N LEU A 492 32.75 5.88 3.97
CA LEU A 492 32.26 4.70 3.27
C LEU A 492 31.96 3.58 4.29
N ILE A 493 30.72 3.13 4.34
CA ILE A 493 30.27 2.05 5.22
C ILE A 493 29.94 0.81 4.38
N LEU A 494 30.56 -0.32 4.72
CA LEU A 494 30.36 -1.62 4.10
C LEU A 494 29.75 -2.58 5.13
N ASP A 495 28.42 -2.75 5.09
CA ASP A 495 27.71 -3.64 6.03
C ASP A 495 27.60 -5.04 5.44
N ASP A 496 28.53 -5.92 5.85
CA ASP A 496 28.66 -7.32 5.39
C ASP A 496 28.69 -7.46 3.84
N SER A 497 29.23 -6.42 3.19
CA SER A 497 29.10 -6.20 1.74
C SER A 497 30.13 -6.99 0.92
N THR A 498 30.99 -7.78 1.55
CA THR A 498 31.97 -8.63 0.86
C THR A 498 31.76 -10.12 1.15
N SER A 499 30.70 -10.48 1.88
CA SER A 499 30.43 -11.86 2.30
C SER A 499 30.16 -12.84 1.14
N ALA A 500 29.61 -12.36 0.01
CA ALA A 500 29.38 -13.13 -1.20
C ALA A 500 30.50 -12.98 -2.25
N VAL A 501 31.56 -12.23 -1.93
CA VAL A 501 32.75 -12.07 -2.76
C VAL A 501 33.83 -13.05 -2.27
N ASP A 502 34.59 -13.62 -3.19
CA ASP A 502 35.70 -14.50 -2.83
C ASP A 502 36.84 -13.73 -2.14
N THR A 503 37.65 -14.44 -1.35
CA THR A 503 38.68 -13.83 -0.50
C THR A 503 39.74 -13.05 -1.30
N LYS A 504 40.07 -13.50 -2.54
CA LYS A 504 41.05 -12.83 -3.39
C LYS A 504 40.51 -11.49 -3.89
N THR A 505 39.26 -11.48 -4.37
CA THR A 505 38.58 -10.24 -4.83
C THR A 505 38.37 -9.27 -3.68
N ASP A 506 37.97 -9.73 -2.48
CA ASP A 506 37.84 -8.89 -1.28
C ASP A 506 39.19 -8.21 -0.92
N ALA A 507 40.32 -8.96 -0.96
CA ALA A 507 41.63 -8.38 -0.72
C ALA A 507 42.02 -7.33 -1.76
N LEU A 508 41.68 -7.52 -3.04
CA LEU A 508 41.94 -6.55 -4.11
C LEU A 508 41.10 -5.28 -3.92
N ILE A 509 39.84 -5.41 -3.53
CA ILE A 509 38.97 -4.25 -3.22
C ILE A 509 39.54 -3.44 -2.06
N ARG A 510 39.97 -4.09 -0.96
CA ARG A 510 40.57 -3.41 0.18
C ARG A 510 41.88 -2.72 -0.18
N LYS A 511 42.72 -3.35 -0.99
CA LYS A 511 43.98 -2.77 -1.50
C LYS A 511 43.66 -1.52 -2.34
N ALA A 512 42.71 -1.59 -3.26
CA ALA A 512 42.27 -0.44 -4.07
C ALA A 512 41.74 0.71 -3.19
N PHE A 513 41.03 0.43 -2.11
CA PHE A 513 40.59 1.45 -1.17
C PHE A 513 41.74 2.13 -0.43
N ALA A 514 42.77 1.40 -0.04
CA ALA A 514 43.93 1.98 0.63
C ALA A 514 44.75 2.90 -0.30
N GLU A 515 44.84 2.55 -1.58
CA GLU A 515 45.64 3.26 -2.57
C GLU A 515 44.91 4.45 -3.20
N GLU A 516 43.59 4.30 -3.52
CA GLU A 516 42.84 5.26 -4.35
C GLU A 516 41.96 6.20 -3.56
N ILE A 517 41.56 5.83 -2.33
CA ILE A 517 40.69 6.64 -1.46
C ILE A 517 41.22 6.72 -0.02
N PRO A 518 42.53 7.09 0.19
CA PRO A 518 43.14 7.08 1.52
C PRO A 518 42.43 8.04 2.49
N ASP A 519 41.96 9.19 2.03
CA ASP A 519 41.33 10.23 2.86
C ASP A 519 39.88 9.89 3.28
N THR A 520 39.25 8.89 2.66
CA THR A 520 37.92 8.43 3.01
C THR A 520 37.99 7.56 4.26
N THR A 521 37.17 7.84 5.28
CA THR A 521 37.00 6.96 6.44
C THR A 521 36.20 5.73 6.02
N LYS A 522 36.73 4.52 6.28
CA LYS A 522 36.13 3.25 5.87
C LYS A 522 35.69 2.47 7.09
N ILE A 523 34.42 2.09 7.14
CA ILE A 523 33.87 1.21 8.18
C ILE A 523 33.45 -0.09 7.52
N ILE A 524 34.08 -1.19 7.92
CA ILE A 524 33.88 -2.52 7.36
C ILE A 524 33.28 -3.41 8.44
N ILE A 525 32.00 -3.71 8.33
CA ILE A 525 31.39 -4.79 9.11
C ILE A 525 31.66 -6.10 8.39
N ALA A 526 32.33 -7.01 9.05
CA ALA A 526 32.66 -8.30 8.50
C ALA A 526 32.32 -9.44 9.46
N GLN A 527 32.11 -10.62 8.89
CA GLN A 527 32.01 -11.87 9.64
C GLN A 527 33.35 -12.60 9.69
N ARG A 528 34.25 -12.30 8.75
CA ARG A 528 35.60 -12.91 8.65
C ARG A 528 36.63 -11.96 9.23
N VAL A 529 37.53 -12.50 10.09
CA VAL A 529 38.66 -11.74 10.62
C VAL A 529 39.58 -11.28 9.51
N SER A 530 39.82 -12.13 8.49
CA SER A 530 40.66 -11.80 7.33
C SER A 530 40.23 -10.56 6.55
N SER A 531 38.94 -10.16 6.63
CA SER A 531 38.44 -8.94 5.96
C SER A 531 38.76 -7.64 6.73
N VAL A 532 39.18 -7.74 8.00
CA VAL A 532 39.44 -6.57 8.85
C VAL A 532 40.75 -6.60 9.59
N GLN A 533 41.57 -7.65 9.40
CA GLN A 533 42.85 -7.81 10.11
C GLN A 533 43.87 -6.69 9.81
N ASP A 534 43.78 -6.11 8.60
CA ASP A 534 44.65 -5.01 8.16
C ASP A 534 44.06 -3.63 8.48
N ALA A 535 42.95 -3.56 9.26
CA ALA A 535 42.33 -2.30 9.65
C ALA A 535 43.17 -1.57 10.71
N ASP A 536 43.15 -0.23 10.65
CA ASP A 536 43.82 0.61 11.65
C ASP A 536 43.26 0.43 13.06
N GLN A 537 41.99 0.06 13.13
CA GLN A 537 41.26 -0.17 14.37
C GLN A 537 40.21 -1.25 14.17
N ILE A 538 40.08 -2.18 15.10
CA ILE A 538 39.04 -3.20 15.12
C ILE A 538 38.21 -3.01 16.37
N VAL A 539 36.88 -2.97 16.20
CA VAL A 539 35.89 -2.85 17.28
C VAL A 539 35.19 -4.18 17.46
N ILE A 540 35.20 -4.71 18.66
CA ILE A 540 34.47 -5.92 19.03
C ILE A 540 33.17 -5.50 19.68
N LEU A 541 32.04 -5.84 19.04
CA LEU A 541 30.70 -5.53 19.52
C LEU A 541 29.99 -6.81 19.96
N ASP A 542 29.51 -6.84 21.18
CA ASP A 542 28.70 -7.95 21.70
C ASP A 542 27.58 -7.45 22.60
N GLY A 543 26.38 -8.05 22.45
CA GLY A 543 25.19 -7.69 23.22
C GLY A 543 24.79 -6.21 23.17
N GLY A 544 25.20 -5.48 22.11
CA GLY A 544 24.94 -4.04 21.93
C GLY A 544 25.92 -3.12 22.65
N THR A 545 27.04 -3.64 23.15
CA THR A 545 28.11 -2.90 23.83
C THR A 545 29.45 -3.11 23.15
N VAL A 546 30.34 -2.10 23.18
CA VAL A 546 31.72 -2.23 22.73
C VAL A 546 32.52 -2.95 23.81
N GLN A 547 33.02 -4.13 23.50
CA GLN A 547 33.79 -4.97 24.41
C GLN A 547 35.29 -4.66 24.38
N ALA A 548 35.82 -4.39 23.21
CA ALA A 548 37.23 -4.06 23.02
C ALA A 548 37.44 -3.25 21.73
N VAL A 549 38.49 -2.46 21.72
CA VAL A 549 38.95 -1.68 20.57
C VAL A 549 40.48 -1.79 20.52
N GLY A 550 41.05 -2.10 19.38
CA GLY A 550 42.50 -2.20 19.19
C GLY A 550 42.87 -2.65 17.79
N THR A 551 44.14 -2.86 17.54
CA THR A 551 44.67 -3.47 16.32
C THR A 551 44.50 -5.00 16.36
N HIS A 552 44.75 -5.67 15.23
CA HIS A 552 44.74 -7.15 15.15
C HIS A 552 45.62 -7.79 16.24
N ASP A 553 46.85 -7.34 16.35
CA ASP A 553 47.84 -7.93 17.26
C ASP A 553 47.47 -7.69 18.73
N GLU A 554 47.03 -6.50 19.06
CA GLU A 554 46.55 -6.13 20.41
C GLU A 554 45.36 -6.98 20.85
N LEU A 555 44.37 -7.14 19.96
CA LEU A 555 43.18 -7.93 20.26
C LEU A 555 43.48 -9.43 20.32
N LEU A 556 44.36 -9.91 19.47
CA LEU A 556 44.79 -11.30 19.48
C LEU A 556 45.55 -11.65 20.78
N ALA A 557 46.28 -10.69 21.34
CA ALA A 557 47.01 -10.88 22.59
C ALA A 557 46.11 -10.77 23.83
N ALA A 558 45.10 -9.89 23.83
CA ALA A 558 44.38 -9.47 25.05
C ALA A 558 42.90 -9.82 25.09
N ASN A 559 42.23 -10.07 23.96
CA ASN A 559 40.76 -10.24 23.94
C ASN A 559 40.33 -11.67 23.63
N THR A 560 39.67 -12.32 24.57
CA THR A 560 39.25 -13.73 24.46
C THR A 560 38.20 -13.94 23.35
N ILE A 561 37.25 -13.00 23.15
CA ILE A 561 36.24 -13.10 22.11
C ILE A 561 36.90 -13.07 20.72
N TYR A 562 37.85 -12.15 20.52
CA TYR A 562 38.57 -12.05 19.26
C TYR A 562 39.40 -13.30 18.98
N GLN A 563 40.10 -13.83 19.99
CA GLN A 563 40.85 -15.08 19.90
C GLN A 563 39.97 -16.27 19.53
N GLU A 564 38.80 -16.39 20.12
CA GLU A 564 37.85 -17.45 19.80
C GLU A 564 37.39 -17.37 18.35
N ILE A 565 36.99 -16.18 17.86
CA ILE A 565 36.57 -15.97 16.46
C ILE A 565 37.71 -16.31 15.52
N TYR A 566 38.90 -15.81 15.78
CA TYR A 566 40.11 -16.07 14.96
C TYR A 566 40.47 -17.54 14.90
N ASN A 567 40.52 -18.23 16.05
CA ASN A 567 40.84 -19.65 16.15
C ASN A 567 39.78 -20.54 15.47
N GLN A 568 38.49 -20.20 15.58
CA GLN A 568 37.42 -20.94 14.90
C GLN A 568 37.52 -20.84 13.38
N GLN A 569 37.93 -19.69 12.86
CA GLN A 569 38.06 -19.48 11.42
C GLN A 569 39.33 -20.14 10.84
N ASN A 570 40.43 -20.12 11.59
CA ASN A 570 41.68 -20.72 11.15
C ASN A 570 41.75 -22.26 11.30
N ARG A 571 40.98 -22.84 12.27
CA ARG A 571 40.87 -24.30 12.39
C ARG A 571 40.13 -24.96 11.23
N LYS A 572 39.20 -24.25 10.58
CA LYS A 572 38.51 -24.74 9.38
C LYS A 572 39.30 -24.62 8.08
N GLY A 573 40.36 -23.83 8.06
CA GLY A 573 41.24 -23.68 6.89
C GLY A 573 42.43 -24.64 6.84
N GLY A 574 42.59 -25.52 7.83
CA GLY A 574 43.69 -26.47 7.91
C GLY A 574 43.32 -27.95 7.67
N GLU A 575 42.07 -28.24 7.35
CA GLU A 575 41.55 -29.59 7.08
C GLU A 575 41.01 -29.76 5.64
N GLU A 576 41.40 -28.90 4.69
CA GLU A 576 41.14 -29.10 3.26
C GLU A 576 42.43 -29.36 2.49
#